data_25400edd18ed2b1f3836d37714cd2b73
#
_entry.id   25400edd18ed2b1f3836d37714cd2b73
#
_cell.length_a   1.000
_cell.length_b   1.000
_cell.length_c   1.000
_cell.angle_alpha   90.00
_cell.angle_beta   90.00
_cell.angle_gamma   90.00
#
_symmetry.space_group_name_H-M   'P 1'
#
loop_
_entity.id
_entity.type
_entity.pdbx_description
1 polymer ?
#
loop_
_entity_poly.entity_id
_entity_poly.type
_entity_poly.pdbx_seq_one_letter_code
_entity_poly.pdbx_strand_id
1 'polypeptide(L)'
;MTKQRTGDELIVFDDMPIGKSLSDYWRWNASDLLNNTLRGSYCEFIVSAALGVDLSGTNDDWTPYDISFPYNWVCNGESRDKVRIEVKSCAYLQAWRQGDGRLSSIQFSIRPTRAWDSISGYAEEVKRQSDVYVFCLYTETVRERANPLVLDGWDFYIVPTHILDEQCGPQKTLSLTMLQKLDPYLADYGSIRDAVVDSLNVYPPPDILHSFYHSFLCITEKQPRTTHGAAFSSAIIIFWRFRNGLCGEEGGTTL
;
A
#
# COMPACT_ATOMS: atom_id res chain seq x y z
N MET A 1 22.61 11.94 7.13
CA MET A 1 22.25 10.52 6.87
C MET A 1 23.38 9.63 7.32
N THR A 2 23.08 8.56 8.03
CA THR A 2 24.08 7.56 8.41
C THR A 2 24.52 6.81 7.14
N LYS A 3 25.83 6.64 6.95
CA LYS A 3 26.36 5.91 5.79
C LYS A 3 26.00 4.43 5.91
N GLN A 4 25.50 3.82 4.82
CA GLN A 4 25.34 2.37 4.75
C GLN A 4 26.65 1.65 5.06
N ARG A 5 26.53 0.52 5.75
CA ARG A 5 27.62 -0.41 6.02
C ARG A 5 27.60 -1.53 4.98
N THR A 6 28.77 -2.09 4.69
CA THR A 6 28.91 -3.18 3.71
C THR A 6 28.55 -4.55 4.30
N GLY A 7 28.65 -4.67 5.62
CA GLY A 7 28.51 -5.93 6.34
C GLY A 7 29.83 -6.63 6.62
N ASP A 8 30.92 -6.23 5.95
CA ASP A 8 32.25 -6.82 6.12
C ASP A 8 33.01 -6.25 7.32
N GLU A 9 32.47 -5.16 7.90
CA GLU A 9 33.09 -4.52 9.07
C GLU A 9 33.15 -5.49 10.23
N LEU A 10 34.37 -5.64 10.79
CA LEU A 10 34.59 -6.52 11.92
C LEU A 10 34.13 -5.85 13.23
N ILE A 11 33.56 -6.65 14.12
CA ILE A 11 33.28 -6.24 15.49
C ILE A 11 34.57 -6.34 16.28
N VAL A 12 34.94 -5.27 16.98
CA VAL A 12 36.24 -5.17 17.70
C VAL A 12 36.02 -4.89 19.18
N PHE A 13 36.94 -5.41 20.00
CA PHE A 13 37.07 -5.08 21.41
C PHE A 13 38.55 -4.86 21.70
N ASP A 14 38.91 -3.76 22.37
CA ASP A 14 40.28 -3.36 22.66
C ASP A 14 41.19 -3.39 21.41
N ASP A 15 40.70 -2.79 20.33
CA ASP A 15 41.29 -2.75 18.98
C ASP A 15 41.53 -4.12 18.31
N MET A 16 41.04 -5.21 18.90
CA MET A 16 41.18 -6.57 18.36
C MET A 16 39.85 -7.10 17.85
N PRO A 17 39.81 -7.69 16.63
CA PRO A 17 38.61 -8.32 16.11
C PRO A 17 38.18 -9.51 17.00
N ILE A 18 36.88 -9.60 17.34
CA ILE A 18 36.31 -10.74 18.05
C ILE A 18 35.97 -11.94 17.16
N GLY A 19 36.35 -11.90 15.89
CA GLY A 19 36.06 -12.95 14.90
C GLY A 19 34.62 -12.96 14.40
N LYS A 20 33.91 -11.84 14.52
CA LYS A 20 32.55 -11.64 13.99
C LYS A 20 32.49 -10.35 13.19
N SER A 21 31.62 -10.35 12.16
CA SER A 21 31.34 -9.19 11.30
C SER A 21 29.93 -8.67 11.51
N LEU A 22 29.64 -7.52 10.94
CA LEU A 22 28.29 -6.95 10.91
C LEU A 22 27.31 -7.86 10.12
N SER A 23 27.77 -8.53 9.05
CA SER A 23 26.96 -9.55 8.34
C SER A 23 26.59 -10.73 9.23
N ASP A 24 27.47 -11.15 10.17
CA ASP A 24 27.12 -12.22 11.11
C ASP A 24 25.97 -11.77 12.04
N TYR A 25 26.01 -10.53 12.50
CA TYR A 25 24.92 -9.95 13.26
C TYR A 25 23.63 -9.88 12.43
N TRP A 26 23.67 -9.41 11.19
CA TRP A 26 22.47 -9.36 10.33
C TRP A 26 21.87 -10.73 10.09
N ARG A 27 22.69 -11.76 9.78
CA ARG A 27 22.22 -13.14 9.62
C ARG A 27 21.56 -13.66 10.89
N TRP A 28 22.15 -13.41 12.04
CA TRP A 28 21.60 -13.85 13.33
C TRP A 28 20.30 -13.13 13.66
N ASN A 29 20.23 -11.82 13.43
CA ASN A 29 19.10 -10.98 13.86
C ASN A 29 17.96 -10.93 12.83
N ALA A 30 18.25 -10.96 11.52
CA ALA A 30 17.31 -10.57 10.47
C ALA A 30 16.95 -11.70 9.49
N SER A 31 17.28 -12.97 9.79
CA SER A 31 16.98 -14.10 8.88
C SER A 31 15.53 -14.59 8.96
N ASP A 32 14.83 -14.40 10.07
CA ASP A 32 13.44 -14.86 10.22
C ASP A 32 12.44 -13.78 9.81
N LEU A 33 12.14 -13.72 8.52
CA LEU A 33 11.17 -12.78 7.95
C LEU A 33 9.69 -13.10 8.26
N LEU A 34 9.40 -14.19 8.98
CA LEU A 34 8.08 -14.45 9.56
C LEU A 34 7.89 -13.71 10.90
N ASN A 35 8.97 -13.18 11.48
CA ASN A 35 8.91 -12.27 12.62
C ASN A 35 8.21 -10.97 12.22
N ASN A 36 7.29 -10.46 13.02
CA ASN A 36 6.48 -9.28 12.69
C ASN A 36 7.30 -8.02 12.41
N THR A 37 8.30 -7.76 13.25
CA THR A 37 9.14 -6.55 13.12
C THR A 37 9.98 -6.63 11.85
N LEU A 38 10.65 -7.77 11.63
CA LEU A 38 11.50 -7.96 10.45
C LEU A 38 10.69 -8.01 9.16
N ARG A 39 9.51 -8.62 9.19
CA ARG A 39 8.58 -8.61 8.05
C ARG A 39 8.09 -7.20 7.74
N GLY A 40 7.84 -6.37 8.77
CA GLY A 40 7.46 -4.96 8.59
C GLY A 40 8.52 -4.21 7.79
N SER A 41 9.75 -4.15 8.29
CA SER A 41 10.84 -3.44 7.62
C SER A 41 11.22 -4.06 6.26
N TYR A 42 11.07 -5.38 6.09
CA TYR A 42 11.22 -6.03 4.79
C TYR A 42 10.16 -5.55 3.78
N CYS A 43 8.90 -5.42 4.21
CA CYS A 43 7.84 -4.89 3.35
C CYS A 43 8.09 -3.43 2.96
N GLU A 44 8.55 -2.59 3.88
CA GLU A 44 8.96 -1.22 3.56
C GLU A 44 10.07 -1.21 2.50
N PHE A 45 11.08 -2.09 2.62
CA PHE A 45 12.17 -2.23 1.66
C PHE A 45 11.66 -2.65 0.27
N ILE A 46 10.84 -3.72 0.16
CA ILE A 46 10.37 -4.20 -1.15
C ILE A 46 9.40 -3.23 -1.82
N VAL A 47 8.54 -2.56 -1.05
CA VAL A 47 7.65 -1.51 -1.57
C VAL A 47 8.46 -0.30 -2.05
N SER A 48 9.47 0.15 -1.29
CA SER A 48 10.39 1.22 -1.71
C SER A 48 11.11 0.86 -3.02
N ALA A 49 11.59 -0.38 -3.14
CA ALA A 49 12.24 -0.87 -4.35
C ALA A 49 11.29 -0.88 -5.55
N ALA A 50 10.04 -1.36 -5.38
CA ALA A 50 9.01 -1.36 -6.41
C ALA A 50 8.65 0.05 -6.89
N LEU A 51 8.66 1.03 -6.00
CA LEU A 51 8.40 2.44 -6.30
C LEU A 51 9.60 3.15 -6.95
N GLY A 52 10.79 2.55 -6.94
CA GLY A 52 12.03 3.15 -7.42
C GLY A 52 12.57 4.24 -6.50
N VAL A 53 12.31 4.15 -5.20
CA VAL A 53 12.90 5.04 -4.19
C VAL A 53 14.38 4.72 -4.02
N ASP A 54 15.21 5.75 -3.83
CA ASP A 54 16.64 5.57 -3.57
C ASP A 54 16.87 4.86 -2.22
N LEU A 55 17.43 3.67 -2.28
CA LEU A 55 17.76 2.82 -1.15
C LEU A 55 19.24 2.87 -0.75
N SER A 56 20.00 3.85 -1.25
CA SER A 56 21.43 4.02 -0.93
C SER A 56 21.70 4.54 0.49
N GLY A 57 20.68 5.04 1.17
CA GLY A 57 20.72 5.47 2.58
C GLY A 57 20.32 4.37 3.55
N THR A 58 20.36 4.67 4.85
CA THR A 58 19.74 3.86 5.91
C THR A 58 18.27 4.23 6.07
N ASN A 59 17.43 3.27 6.48
CA ASN A 59 16.05 3.56 6.84
C ASN A 59 15.98 4.60 7.97
N ASP A 60 15.01 5.52 7.89
CA ASP A 60 14.76 6.57 8.89
C ASP A 60 13.41 6.29 9.58
N ASP A 61 13.47 5.68 10.77
CA ASP A 61 12.29 5.30 11.56
C ASP A 61 11.59 6.50 12.24
N TRP A 62 12.12 7.74 12.07
CA TRP A 62 11.62 8.94 12.74
C TRP A 62 10.70 9.82 11.90
N THR A 63 10.32 9.35 10.72
CA THR A 63 9.33 10.03 9.88
C THR A 63 7.90 9.63 10.27
N PRO A 64 6.90 10.50 10.07
CA PRO A 64 5.50 10.18 10.41
C PRO A 64 4.83 9.24 9.38
N TYR A 65 5.54 8.76 8.39
CA TYR A 65 5.14 7.80 7.35
C TYR A 65 6.36 6.95 6.97
N ASP A 66 6.13 5.76 6.41
CA ASP A 66 7.21 4.80 6.15
C ASP A 66 8.02 5.14 4.89
N ILE A 67 7.37 5.63 3.81
CA ILE A 67 8.02 5.90 2.51
C ILE A 67 7.60 7.26 1.97
N SER A 68 8.57 7.99 1.39
CA SER A 68 8.34 9.18 0.57
C SER A 68 8.68 8.88 -0.88
N PHE A 69 7.67 8.86 -1.74
CA PHE A 69 7.79 8.56 -3.16
C PHE A 69 7.66 9.84 -3.99
N PRO A 70 8.71 10.26 -4.75
CA PRO A 70 8.65 11.44 -5.61
C PRO A 70 7.63 11.26 -6.74
N TYR A 71 6.55 12.00 -6.71
CA TYR A 71 5.51 11.99 -7.74
C TYR A 71 4.69 13.27 -7.66
N ASN A 72 4.49 13.95 -8.82
CA ASN A 72 3.68 15.15 -8.90
C ASN A 72 2.19 14.78 -9.03
N TRP A 73 1.38 15.23 -8.10
CA TRP A 73 -0.05 14.96 -8.09
C TRP A 73 -0.84 16.11 -7.45
N VAL A 74 -2.15 16.08 -7.55
CA VAL A 74 -3.05 17.10 -6.99
C VAL A 74 -3.91 16.47 -5.91
N CYS A 75 -3.93 17.10 -4.72
CA CYS A 75 -4.77 16.69 -3.60
C CYS A 75 -5.58 17.92 -3.13
N ASN A 76 -6.92 17.84 -3.21
CA ASN A 76 -7.81 18.94 -2.83
C ASN A 76 -7.46 20.29 -3.49
N GLY A 77 -7.07 20.26 -4.77
CA GLY A 77 -6.69 21.46 -5.52
C GLY A 77 -5.24 21.94 -5.27
N GLU A 78 -4.50 21.34 -4.36
CA GLU A 78 -3.10 21.66 -4.07
C GLU A 78 -2.16 20.71 -4.81
N SER A 79 -1.15 21.27 -5.49
CA SER A 79 -0.08 20.48 -6.11
C SER A 79 0.89 19.96 -5.05
N ARG A 80 1.24 18.69 -5.17
CA ARG A 80 2.22 18.00 -4.31
C ARG A 80 3.29 17.36 -5.18
N ASP A 81 4.52 17.33 -4.70
CA ASP A 81 5.71 16.78 -5.38
C ASP A 81 6.09 15.38 -4.90
N LYS A 82 5.39 14.86 -3.90
CA LYS A 82 5.63 13.54 -3.32
C LYS A 82 4.35 12.92 -2.78
N VAL A 83 4.34 11.60 -2.72
CA VAL A 83 3.34 10.77 -2.07
C VAL A 83 3.93 10.17 -0.80
N ARG A 84 3.22 10.29 0.31
CA ARG A 84 3.58 9.66 1.59
C ARG A 84 2.85 8.34 1.70
N ILE A 85 3.59 7.28 1.97
CA ILE A 85 3.05 5.92 1.98
C ILE A 85 3.29 5.31 3.36
N GLU A 86 2.25 4.64 3.87
CA GLU A 86 2.29 3.79 5.05
C GLU A 86 2.25 2.34 4.60
N VAL A 87 3.18 1.52 5.07
CA VAL A 87 3.26 0.10 4.76
C VAL A 87 2.83 -0.72 5.97
N LYS A 88 1.91 -1.65 5.77
CA LYS A 88 1.48 -2.57 6.83
C LYS A 88 1.60 -4.00 6.37
N SER A 89 2.25 -4.85 7.15
CA SER A 89 2.46 -6.25 6.80
C SER A 89 1.67 -7.21 7.69
N CYS A 90 1.19 -8.28 7.09
CA CYS A 90 0.57 -9.40 7.81
C CYS A 90 0.91 -10.72 7.12
N ALA A 91 0.75 -11.84 7.85
CA ALA A 91 0.97 -13.18 7.32
C ALA A 91 0.09 -14.19 8.03
N TYR A 92 -0.30 -15.27 7.33
CA TYR A 92 -0.97 -16.41 7.95
C TYR A 92 -0.02 -17.21 8.85
N LEU A 93 1.25 -17.33 8.46
CA LEU A 93 2.30 -17.96 9.25
C LEU A 93 3.03 -16.92 10.11
N GLN A 94 3.32 -17.27 11.35
CA GLN A 94 4.00 -16.40 12.30
C GLN A 94 5.22 -17.12 12.91
N ALA A 95 6.28 -16.38 13.24
CA ALA A 95 7.49 -16.92 13.83
C ALA A 95 7.23 -17.70 15.13
N TRP A 96 6.35 -17.19 15.99
CA TRP A 96 6.07 -17.80 17.31
C TRP A 96 5.09 -18.98 17.28
N ARG A 97 4.34 -19.20 16.21
CA ARG A 97 3.41 -20.33 16.08
C ARG A 97 4.10 -21.49 15.42
N GLN A 98 4.80 -22.28 16.24
CA GLN A 98 5.48 -23.49 15.79
C GLN A 98 4.74 -24.72 16.33
N GLY A 99 4.16 -25.54 15.46
CA GLY A 99 3.70 -26.88 15.77
C GLY A 99 2.20 -27.08 16.05
N ASP A 100 1.36 -26.05 16.16
CA ASP A 100 -0.08 -26.20 16.33
C ASP A 100 -0.89 -26.19 15.02
N GLY A 101 -0.24 -25.97 13.89
CA GLY A 101 -0.85 -25.95 12.55
C GLY A 101 -1.87 -24.83 12.34
N ARG A 102 -2.08 -23.92 13.32
CA ARG A 102 -3.08 -22.86 13.23
C ARG A 102 -2.53 -21.67 12.49
N LEU A 103 -3.30 -21.18 11.53
CA LEU A 103 -3.03 -19.93 10.83
C LEU A 103 -3.48 -18.72 11.67
N SER A 104 -2.78 -17.60 11.52
CA SER A 104 -3.18 -16.34 12.12
C SER A 104 -4.35 -15.71 11.38
N SER A 105 -5.26 -15.07 12.11
CA SER A 105 -6.21 -14.15 11.52
C SER A 105 -5.46 -12.91 11.00
N ILE A 106 -5.83 -12.47 9.81
CA ILE A 106 -5.21 -11.29 9.19
C ILE A 106 -5.87 -10.03 9.71
N GLN A 107 -5.06 -9.17 10.33
CA GLN A 107 -5.49 -7.90 10.88
C GLN A 107 -4.36 -6.88 10.79
N PHE A 108 -4.60 -5.77 10.11
CA PHE A 108 -3.66 -4.68 9.93
C PHE A 108 -3.93 -3.52 10.90
N SER A 109 -2.90 -2.85 11.38
CA SER A 109 -3.05 -1.62 12.14
C SER A 109 -3.28 -0.44 11.21
N ILE A 110 -4.34 0.34 11.46
CA ILE A 110 -4.69 1.57 10.73
C ILE A 110 -4.93 2.75 11.70
N ARG A 111 -4.33 2.67 12.89
CA ARG A 111 -4.55 3.67 13.94
C ARG A 111 -4.10 5.06 13.49
N PRO A 112 -4.95 6.10 13.63
CA PRO A 112 -4.51 7.48 13.55
C PRO A 112 -3.46 7.78 14.62
N THR A 113 -2.45 8.58 14.28
CA THR A 113 -1.31 8.92 15.13
C THR A 113 -1.08 10.44 15.17
N ARG A 114 -0.28 10.90 16.12
CA ARG A 114 0.27 12.25 16.10
C ARG A 114 1.58 12.23 15.33
N ALA A 115 1.74 13.15 14.37
CA ALA A 115 3.04 13.33 13.74
C ALA A 115 4.05 13.78 14.78
N TRP A 116 5.28 13.29 14.64
CA TRP A 116 6.41 13.75 15.45
C TRP A 116 7.39 14.50 14.54
N ASP A 117 7.96 15.57 15.08
CA ASP A 117 9.00 16.35 14.42
C ASP A 117 10.12 16.65 15.44
N SER A 118 11.38 16.60 15.00
CA SER A 118 12.54 16.73 15.87
C SER A 118 12.68 18.13 16.51
N ILE A 119 12.01 19.14 15.98
CA ILE A 119 12.07 20.53 16.44
C ILE A 119 10.83 20.87 17.27
N SER A 120 9.62 20.52 16.78
CA SER A 120 8.34 20.89 17.38
C SER A 120 7.73 19.81 18.27
N GLY A 121 8.29 18.58 18.27
CA GLY A 121 7.76 17.46 19.04
C GLY A 121 6.50 16.85 18.42
N TYR A 122 5.55 16.39 19.23
CA TYR A 122 4.30 15.81 18.75
C TYR A 122 3.28 16.88 18.34
N ALA A 123 2.70 16.72 17.15
CA ALA A 123 1.57 17.53 16.72
C ALA A 123 0.35 17.31 17.63
N GLU A 124 -0.53 18.32 17.75
CA GLU A 124 -1.79 18.17 18.50
C GLU A 124 -2.79 17.30 17.76
N GLU A 125 -2.81 17.39 16.43
CA GLU A 125 -3.73 16.68 15.56
C GLU A 125 -3.43 15.18 15.50
N VAL A 126 -4.49 14.37 15.66
CA VAL A 126 -4.46 12.90 15.53
C VAL A 126 -5.12 12.53 14.20
N LYS A 127 -4.30 12.07 13.25
CA LYS A 127 -4.76 11.64 11.93
C LYS A 127 -3.87 10.55 11.35
N ARG A 128 -4.27 9.96 10.22
CA ARG A 128 -3.37 9.14 9.39
C ARG A 128 -2.43 10.08 8.65
N GLN A 129 -1.13 9.81 8.70
CA GLN A 129 -0.09 10.78 8.26
C GLN A 129 0.31 10.58 6.79
N SER A 130 -0.04 9.46 6.19
CA SER A 130 0.26 9.10 4.81
C SER A 130 -0.88 9.47 3.85
N ASP A 131 -0.59 9.51 2.57
CA ASP A 131 -1.57 9.74 1.51
C ASP A 131 -2.18 8.41 1.02
N VAL A 132 -1.38 7.32 1.08
CA VAL A 132 -1.74 5.97 0.62
C VAL A 132 -1.24 4.94 1.63
N TYR A 133 -2.01 3.88 1.84
CA TYR A 133 -1.63 2.67 2.57
C TYR A 133 -1.34 1.55 1.58
N VAL A 134 -0.23 0.83 1.79
CA VAL A 134 0.11 -0.43 1.11
C VAL A 134 0.07 -1.55 2.14
N PHE A 135 -0.93 -2.42 2.04
CA PHE A 135 -1.10 -3.58 2.90
C PHE A 135 -0.46 -4.80 2.24
N CYS A 136 0.61 -5.31 2.82
CA CYS A 136 1.37 -6.45 2.32
C CYS A 136 0.93 -7.72 3.05
N LEU A 137 0.35 -8.67 2.34
CA LEU A 137 -0.08 -9.96 2.89
C LEU A 137 0.79 -11.09 2.34
N TYR A 138 1.54 -11.74 3.22
CA TYR A 138 2.20 -13.00 2.87
C TYR A 138 1.19 -14.15 2.92
N THR A 139 0.95 -14.79 1.77
CA THR A 139 -0.19 -15.70 1.56
C THR A 139 0.12 -17.18 1.82
N GLU A 140 1.41 -17.58 1.91
CA GLU A 140 1.76 -18.99 2.16
C GLU A 140 1.22 -19.48 3.51
N THR A 141 0.63 -20.66 3.50
CA THR A 141 0.01 -21.30 4.66
C THR A 141 0.72 -22.57 5.12
N VAL A 142 1.66 -23.07 4.32
CA VAL A 142 2.45 -24.27 4.61
C VAL A 142 3.86 -23.86 5.01
N ARG A 143 4.24 -24.17 6.27
CA ARG A 143 5.51 -23.70 6.86
C ARG A 143 6.75 -24.18 6.12
N GLU A 144 6.73 -25.39 5.63
CA GLU A 144 7.85 -26.02 4.90
C GLU A 144 8.12 -25.36 3.55
N ARG A 145 7.12 -24.66 3.00
CA ARG A 145 7.21 -23.88 1.75
C ARG A 145 7.45 -22.41 1.97
N ALA A 146 7.38 -21.96 3.23
CA ALA A 146 7.46 -20.54 3.55
C ALA A 146 8.82 -19.96 3.18
N ASN A 147 8.82 -19.07 2.19
CA ASN A 147 9.99 -18.30 1.78
C ASN A 147 9.54 -16.88 1.42
N PRO A 148 9.55 -15.93 2.38
CA PRO A 148 9.14 -14.55 2.12
C PRO A 148 9.97 -13.78 1.09
N LEU A 149 11.14 -14.32 0.68
CA LEU A 149 11.95 -13.75 -0.39
C LEU A 149 11.38 -14.02 -1.80
N VAL A 150 10.43 -14.97 -1.92
CA VAL A 150 9.71 -15.23 -3.18
C VAL A 150 8.49 -14.34 -3.22
N LEU A 151 8.55 -13.30 -4.06
CA LEU A 151 7.54 -12.24 -4.07
C LEU A 151 6.20 -12.68 -4.66
N ASP A 152 6.14 -13.78 -5.42
CA ASP A 152 4.88 -14.41 -5.88
C ASP A 152 3.98 -14.88 -4.72
N GLY A 153 4.53 -15.03 -3.52
CA GLY A 153 3.79 -15.37 -2.30
C GLY A 153 3.18 -14.17 -1.56
N TRP A 154 3.16 -13.00 -2.18
CA TRP A 154 2.65 -11.78 -1.57
C TRP A 154 1.52 -11.16 -2.39
N ASP A 155 0.46 -10.75 -1.70
CA ASP A 155 -0.57 -9.84 -2.21
C ASP A 155 -0.32 -8.43 -1.65
N PHE A 156 -0.45 -7.42 -2.51
CA PHE A 156 -0.36 -6.01 -2.12
C PHE A 156 -1.70 -5.33 -2.39
N TYR A 157 -2.30 -4.80 -1.31
CA TYR A 157 -3.56 -4.06 -1.39
C TYR A 157 -3.28 -2.58 -1.15
N ILE A 158 -3.58 -1.74 -2.14
CA ILE A 158 -3.33 -0.30 -2.08
C ILE A 158 -4.67 0.41 -1.82
N VAL A 159 -4.70 1.26 -0.78
CA VAL A 159 -5.89 2.02 -0.38
C VAL A 159 -5.49 3.47 -0.12
N PRO A 160 -6.10 4.45 -0.79
CA PRO A 160 -5.94 5.87 -0.44
C PRO A 160 -6.41 6.14 1.00
N THR A 161 -5.67 6.98 1.72
CA THR A 161 -5.96 7.28 3.13
C THR A 161 -7.35 7.86 3.36
N HIS A 162 -7.85 8.69 2.43
CA HIS A 162 -9.19 9.27 2.55
C HIS A 162 -10.30 8.20 2.58
N ILE A 163 -10.14 7.08 1.84
CA ILE A 163 -11.07 5.95 1.89
C ILE A 163 -11.06 5.31 3.30
N LEU A 164 -9.88 5.17 3.92
CA LEU A 164 -9.79 4.68 5.29
C LEU A 164 -10.42 5.66 6.29
N ASP A 165 -10.27 6.96 6.06
CA ASP A 165 -10.87 7.99 6.93
C ASP A 165 -12.39 7.98 6.81
N GLU A 166 -12.94 7.90 5.60
CA GLU A 166 -14.37 7.86 5.33
C GLU A 166 -15.04 6.56 5.81
N GLN A 167 -14.43 5.40 5.51
CA GLN A 167 -15.08 4.10 5.74
C GLN A 167 -14.74 3.48 7.09
N CYS A 168 -13.59 3.82 7.68
CA CYS A 168 -13.13 3.24 8.93
C CYS A 168 -13.12 4.25 10.09
N GLY A 169 -13.10 5.56 9.82
CA GLY A 169 -13.07 6.60 10.85
C GLY A 169 -11.94 6.37 11.88
N PRO A 170 -12.24 6.36 13.20
CA PRO A 170 -11.23 6.23 14.26
C PRO A 170 -10.79 4.79 14.53
N GLN A 171 -11.17 3.82 13.71
CA GLN A 171 -10.78 2.42 13.91
C GLN A 171 -9.26 2.26 13.94
N LYS A 172 -8.81 1.35 14.80
CA LYS A 172 -7.38 1.09 15.01
C LYS A 172 -6.87 -0.10 14.22
N THR A 173 -7.77 -0.97 13.77
CA THR A 173 -7.42 -2.22 13.07
C THR A 173 -8.38 -2.47 11.92
N LEU A 174 -7.90 -3.15 10.88
CA LEU A 174 -8.62 -3.51 9.68
C LEU A 174 -8.40 -4.99 9.38
N SER A 175 -9.48 -5.79 9.37
CA SER A 175 -9.41 -7.20 8.96
C SER A 175 -9.29 -7.33 7.45
N LEU A 176 -8.76 -8.47 6.96
CA LEU A 176 -8.67 -8.73 5.52
C LEU A 176 -10.03 -8.63 4.82
N THR A 177 -11.08 -9.18 5.43
CA THR A 177 -12.44 -9.11 4.88
C THR A 177 -12.95 -7.68 4.73
N MET A 178 -12.64 -6.81 5.70
CA MET A 178 -13.00 -5.39 5.60
C MET A 178 -12.11 -4.66 4.59
N LEU A 179 -10.81 -4.96 4.56
CA LEU A 179 -9.90 -4.40 3.55
C LEU A 179 -10.40 -4.70 2.13
N GLN A 180 -10.79 -5.95 1.85
CA GLN A 180 -11.32 -6.35 0.54
C GLN A 180 -12.64 -5.64 0.18
N LYS A 181 -13.47 -5.26 1.18
CA LYS A 181 -14.71 -4.50 0.95
C LYS A 181 -14.48 -3.02 0.62
N LEU A 182 -13.30 -2.48 0.92
CA LEU A 182 -12.93 -1.11 0.53
C LEU A 182 -12.61 -0.99 -0.96
N ASP A 183 -12.69 -2.07 -1.73
CA ASP A 183 -12.36 -2.13 -3.16
C ASP A 183 -10.91 -1.64 -3.43
N PRO A 184 -9.91 -2.24 -2.77
CA PRO A 184 -8.52 -1.83 -2.89
C PRO A 184 -7.98 -2.13 -4.29
N TYR A 185 -6.94 -1.39 -4.71
CA TYR A 185 -6.15 -1.81 -5.86
C TYR A 185 -5.31 -3.02 -5.45
N LEU A 186 -5.59 -4.18 -6.03
CA LEU A 186 -4.79 -5.39 -5.82
C LEU A 186 -3.64 -5.40 -6.81
N ALA A 187 -2.41 -5.57 -6.31
CA ALA A 187 -1.19 -5.60 -7.10
C ALA A 187 -0.32 -6.82 -6.73
N ASP A 188 0.47 -7.26 -7.70
CA ASP A 188 1.69 -8.01 -7.49
C ASP A 188 2.89 -7.05 -7.32
N TYR A 189 4.09 -7.58 -7.08
CA TYR A 189 5.28 -6.74 -6.90
C TYR A 189 5.56 -5.84 -8.10
N GLY A 190 5.34 -6.34 -9.33
CA GLY A 190 5.63 -5.60 -10.57
C GLY A 190 4.67 -4.44 -10.83
N SER A 191 3.48 -4.48 -10.26
CA SER A 191 2.39 -3.51 -10.48
C SER A 191 2.14 -2.56 -9.29
N ILE A 192 2.90 -2.65 -8.19
CA ILE A 192 2.73 -1.78 -7.00
C ILE A 192 2.78 -0.30 -7.39
N ARG A 193 3.78 0.11 -8.21
CA ARG A 193 3.95 1.51 -8.59
C ARG A 193 2.73 2.05 -9.33
N ASP A 194 2.26 1.32 -10.33
CA ASP A 194 1.11 1.71 -11.14
C ASP A 194 -0.15 1.78 -10.29
N ALA A 195 -0.39 0.79 -9.42
CA ALA A 195 -1.51 0.77 -8.51
C ALA A 195 -1.50 1.95 -7.52
N VAL A 196 -0.33 2.35 -7.00
CA VAL A 196 -0.19 3.55 -6.15
C VAL A 196 -0.54 4.81 -6.94
N VAL A 197 -0.01 4.97 -8.16
CA VAL A 197 -0.29 6.13 -9.01
C VAL A 197 -1.76 6.19 -9.40
N ASP A 198 -2.35 5.07 -9.81
CA ASP A 198 -3.77 4.99 -10.19
C ASP A 198 -4.68 5.32 -9.01
N SER A 199 -4.32 4.87 -7.80
CA SER A 199 -5.09 5.16 -6.59
C SER A 199 -5.19 6.65 -6.25
N LEU A 200 -4.23 7.48 -6.70
CA LEU A 200 -4.24 8.93 -6.53
C LEU A 200 -5.07 9.66 -7.59
N ASN A 201 -5.22 9.07 -8.78
CA ASN A 201 -5.81 9.74 -9.96
C ASN A 201 -7.31 9.48 -10.12
N VAL A 202 -7.87 8.47 -9.47
CA VAL A 202 -9.28 8.03 -9.68
C VAL A 202 -10.29 8.83 -8.87
N TYR A 203 -9.86 9.61 -7.88
CA TYR A 203 -10.76 10.49 -7.14
C TYR A 203 -10.51 11.95 -7.53
N PRO A 204 -11.32 12.49 -8.49
CA PRO A 204 -11.35 13.93 -8.68
C PRO A 204 -11.76 14.58 -7.33
N PRO A 205 -11.24 15.76 -7.00
CA PRO A 205 -11.65 16.48 -5.79
C PRO A 205 -13.18 16.58 -5.74
N PRO A 206 -13.80 16.56 -4.55
CA PRO A 206 -15.26 16.53 -4.35
C PRO A 206 -16.03 17.57 -5.18
N ASP A 207 -15.42 18.70 -5.50
CA ASP A 207 -16.00 19.78 -6.31
C ASP A 207 -16.26 19.37 -7.77
N ILE A 208 -15.47 18.43 -8.34
CA ILE A 208 -15.69 17.94 -9.71
C ILE A 208 -16.82 16.92 -9.74
N LEU A 209 -16.94 16.06 -8.73
CA LEU A 209 -18.07 15.12 -8.61
C LEU A 209 -19.41 15.87 -8.43
N HIS A 210 -19.43 16.94 -7.66
CA HIS A 210 -20.64 17.79 -7.51
C HIS A 210 -21.02 18.46 -8.85
N SER A 211 -20.05 18.90 -9.63
CA SER A 211 -20.29 19.48 -10.96
C SER A 211 -20.82 18.45 -11.97
N PHE A 212 -20.30 17.22 -11.98
CA PHE A 212 -20.80 16.15 -12.83
C PHE A 212 -22.20 15.67 -12.40
N TYR A 213 -22.47 15.51 -11.12
CA TYR A 213 -23.80 15.15 -10.61
C TYR A 213 -24.85 16.21 -10.92
N HIS A 214 -24.54 17.50 -10.74
CA HIS A 214 -25.45 18.59 -11.11
C HIS A 214 -25.67 18.69 -12.62
N SER A 215 -24.63 18.48 -13.42
CA SER A 215 -24.77 18.45 -14.89
C SER A 215 -25.61 17.27 -15.37
N PHE A 216 -25.47 16.10 -14.73
CA PHE A 216 -26.26 14.91 -15.06
C PHE A 216 -27.73 15.05 -14.64
N LEU A 217 -28.02 15.62 -13.47
CA LEU A 217 -29.39 15.89 -13.01
C LEU A 217 -30.08 16.95 -13.89
N CYS A 218 -29.35 17.98 -14.33
CA CYS A 218 -29.91 18.98 -15.26
C CYS A 218 -30.23 18.41 -16.65
N ILE A 219 -29.54 17.36 -17.10
CA ILE A 219 -29.82 16.71 -18.40
C ILE A 219 -31.06 15.79 -18.29
N THR A 220 -31.29 15.16 -17.14
CA THR A 220 -32.43 14.25 -16.93
C THR A 220 -33.76 14.99 -16.68
N GLU A 221 -33.73 16.23 -16.20
CA GLU A 221 -34.95 17.03 -16.00
C GLU A 221 -35.49 17.69 -17.28
N LYS A 222 -34.73 17.73 -18.39
CA LYS A 222 -35.13 18.38 -19.67
C LYS A 222 -35.62 17.45 -20.74
N GLN A 223 -35.80 16.14 -20.51
CA GLN A 223 -36.39 15.25 -21.50
C GLN A 223 -37.86 14.92 -21.18
N PRO A 224 -38.81 15.13 -22.12
CA PRO A 224 -40.17 14.68 -21.94
C PRO A 224 -40.22 13.15 -21.96
N ARG A 225 -41.01 12.58 -21.06
CA ARG A 225 -41.25 11.12 -20.97
C ARG A 225 -41.86 10.59 -22.26
N THR A 226 -41.03 9.96 -23.09
CA THR A 226 -41.49 9.05 -24.11
C THR A 226 -41.02 7.64 -23.80
N THR A 227 -41.97 6.75 -23.80
CA THR A 227 -41.84 5.32 -23.53
C THR A 227 -40.77 4.70 -24.42
N HIS A 228 -39.70 4.12 -23.84
CA HIS A 228 -39.07 2.84 -24.21
C HIS A 228 -37.84 2.59 -23.31
N GLY A 229 -37.92 1.56 -22.49
CA GLY A 229 -36.87 1.17 -21.59
C GLY A 229 -35.75 0.38 -22.27
N ALA A 230 -34.71 1.07 -22.72
CA ALA A 230 -33.49 0.42 -23.21
C ALA A 230 -32.20 1.25 -23.03
N ALA A 231 -32.26 2.48 -22.55
CA ALA A 231 -31.08 3.38 -22.54
C ALA A 231 -30.23 3.34 -21.21
N PHE A 232 -30.74 2.74 -20.13
CA PHE A 232 -30.05 2.74 -18.84
C PHE A 232 -28.97 1.65 -18.70
N SER A 233 -28.99 0.62 -19.56
CA SER A 233 -28.03 -0.49 -19.44
C SER A 233 -26.67 -0.20 -20.06
N SER A 234 -26.58 0.70 -21.04
CA SER A 234 -25.37 0.90 -21.84
C SER A 234 -24.31 1.79 -21.14
N ALA A 235 -24.72 2.78 -20.34
CA ALA A 235 -23.79 3.68 -19.68
C ALA A 235 -23.06 2.99 -18.50
N ILE A 236 -23.74 2.12 -17.77
CA ILE A 236 -23.15 1.34 -16.67
C ILE A 236 -22.19 0.28 -17.22
N ILE A 237 -22.51 -0.33 -18.37
CA ILE A 237 -21.66 -1.33 -19.02
C ILE A 237 -20.37 -0.71 -19.60
N ILE A 238 -20.42 0.52 -20.11
CA ILE A 238 -19.23 1.23 -20.61
C ILE A 238 -18.29 1.58 -19.46
N PHE A 239 -18.80 2.02 -18.32
CA PHE A 239 -17.98 2.33 -17.13
C PHE A 239 -17.33 1.06 -16.55
N TRP A 240 -18.03 -0.07 -16.56
CA TRP A 240 -17.52 -1.36 -16.11
C TRP A 240 -16.45 -1.96 -17.07
N ARG A 241 -16.60 -1.75 -18.39
CA ARG A 241 -15.60 -2.18 -19.38
C ARG A 241 -14.30 -1.37 -19.35
N PHE A 242 -14.37 -0.07 -19.07
CA PHE A 242 -13.17 0.77 -18.90
C PHE A 242 -12.38 0.39 -17.63
N ARG A 243 -13.07 -0.02 -16.58
CA ARG A 243 -12.45 -0.41 -15.30
C ARG A 243 -11.71 -1.75 -15.36
N ASN A 244 -12.06 -2.65 -16.25
CA ASN A 244 -11.51 -4.02 -16.28
C ASN A 244 -10.57 -4.29 -17.46
N GLY A 245 -10.10 -3.27 -18.19
CA GLY A 245 -9.06 -3.40 -19.22
C GLY A 245 -9.42 -4.32 -20.41
N LEU A 246 -10.70 -4.63 -20.64
CA LEU A 246 -11.15 -5.47 -21.75
C LEU A 246 -11.39 -4.61 -23.00
N CYS A 247 -10.31 -4.14 -23.64
CA CYS A 247 -10.31 -3.77 -25.05
C CYS A 247 -10.12 -5.05 -25.87
N GLY A 248 -11.20 -5.70 -26.24
CA GLY A 248 -11.17 -6.84 -27.16
C GLY A 248 -10.98 -6.37 -28.61
N GLU A 249 -9.98 -6.88 -29.26
CA GLU A 249 -9.78 -6.79 -30.70
C GLU A 249 -10.98 -7.41 -31.43
N GLU A 250 -11.71 -6.63 -32.23
CA GLU A 250 -12.57 -7.15 -33.26
C GLU A 250 -11.72 -7.55 -34.48
N GLY A 251 -11.34 -8.81 -34.51
CA GLY A 251 -10.81 -9.45 -35.72
C GLY A 251 -11.90 -9.69 -36.76
N GLY A 252 -11.95 -8.85 -37.79
CA GLY A 252 -12.73 -9.10 -38.96
C GLY A 252 -12.15 -10.26 -39.78
N THR A 253 -12.94 -11.29 -39.98
CA THR A 253 -12.65 -12.32 -40.99
C THR A 253 -13.57 -12.12 -42.15
N THR A 254 -13.02 -11.80 -43.30
CA THR A 254 -13.71 -11.88 -44.58
C THR A 254 -12.99 -12.91 -45.46
N LEU A 255 -13.75 -13.92 -45.89
CA LEU A 255 -13.48 -14.97 -46.86
C LEU A 255 -12.53 -16.08 -46.46
#